data_2db596fe251ffaad2df480b7025a2290
#
_entry.id   2db596fe251ffaad2df480b7025a2290
#
_cell.length_a   1.000
_cell.length_b   1.000
_cell.length_c   1.000
_cell.angle_alpha   90.00
_cell.angle_beta   90.00
_cell.angle_gamma   90.00
#
_symmetry.space_group_name_H-M   'P 1'
#
loop_
_entity.id
_entity.type
_entity.pdbx_description
1 polymer ?
#
loop_
_entity_poly.entity_id
_entity_poly.type
_entity_poly.pdbx_seq_one_letter_code
_entity_poly.pdbx_strand_id
1 'polypeptide(L)'
;MSKKRIILIFSSLAGLLFLCACIFWCFFQNEDQRFEAFASSFFRQELSGNTLNLHYTLKDPATFDLEDLPVSLGAYNCDARELCVSLENMLCQMEEFNRSRLSSDNRLTYDVLRDYLSSSLKTAPFLLYEEPLSPLTGMQSQLPILLSEYPFYDRQDVKDYLTLLSQVPDYFSSILAFEKEKADAALLLPASCIDTLTEECRAFRETGDDCYLYDAFENRLEDLRLSEKEENAFLEQHRQAMEQSVFPAYSMLAEGMSALKEKSVNEKGLNGLPEGKAYYQALAAAETGSSRSIPELKELTVRQMNEDLTELQKLYQDSENRISSSPSSDRFRTQGYALSDSNPASILTTLAGKLKGDFPSPPSASVTVKYVQESLEAYVSPAFYMIPPIDNTQENVIYINRGHMPDDLTLFTTLAHEGYPGHLYQTTYYQSTDPHPVRSLLNYGGYTEGWATYAEMLSWYYAPISKKDAALLQKNSSLILGIYALADMGIHYDGWSLSDTLVFFQSYGITDADAVKDVYERIAADPANYLKYYIGYVEFLELKKDAVKDWGKDFSQKRFHRKVLEIGPASFDLLRNYLF
;
A
#
# COMPACT_ATOMS: atom_id res chain seq x y z
N MET A 1 21.30 13.43 -66.65
CA MET A 1 19.95 13.75 -66.14
C MET A 1 19.84 15.23 -65.90
N SER A 2 18.77 15.90 -66.39
CA SER A 2 18.61 17.33 -66.15
C SER A 2 18.27 17.61 -64.68
N LYS A 3 18.76 18.74 -64.13
CA LYS A 3 18.48 19.16 -62.73
C LYS A 3 17.00 19.10 -62.37
N LYS A 4 16.10 19.36 -63.30
CA LYS A 4 14.61 19.21 -63.13
C LYS A 4 14.17 17.78 -62.86
N ARG A 5 14.75 16.74 -63.50
CA ARG A 5 14.44 15.34 -63.25
C ARG A 5 14.93 14.85 -61.87
N ILE A 6 16.08 15.36 -61.40
CA ILE A 6 16.61 15.04 -60.08
C ILE A 6 15.71 15.65 -58.99
N ILE A 7 15.27 16.92 -59.14
CA ILE A 7 14.33 17.56 -58.21
C ILE A 7 12.97 16.83 -58.17
N LEU A 8 12.47 16.39 -59.32
CA LEU A 8 11.19 15.64 -59.35
C LEU A 8 11.30 14.27 -58.65
N ILE A 9 12.42 13.57 -58.79
CA ILE A 9 12.67 12.29 -58.11
C ILE A 9 12.80 12.49 -56.62
N PHE A 10 13.50 13.52 -56.17
CA PHE A 10 13.63 13.85 -54.73
C PHE A 10 12.30 14.27 -54.12
N SER A 11 11.48 15.08 -54.82
CA SER A 11 10.16 15.48 -54.31
C SER A 11 9.16 14.29 -54.27
N SER A 12 9.22 13.36 -55.23
CA SER A 12 8.37 12.16 -55.19
C SER A 12 8.81 11.17 -54.10
N LEU A 13 10.12 11.03 -53.84
CA LEU A 13 10.63 10.18 -52.74
C LEU A 13 10.28 10.77 -51.38
N ALA A 14 10.40 12.09 -51.20
CA ALA A 14 9.99 12.79 -49.99
C ALA A 14 8.47 12.68 -49.76
N GLY A 15 7.65 12.79 -50.81
CA GLY A 15 6.21 12.60 -50.74
C GLY A 15 5.84 11.16 -50.35
N LEU A 16 6.55 10.15 -50.89
CA LEU A 16 6.33 8.74 -50.57
C LEU A 16 6.73 8.45 -49.12
N LEU A 17 7.86 8.97 -48.65
CA LEU A 17 8.29 8.84 -47.25
C LEU A 17 7.32 9.52 -46.29
N PHE A 18 6.80 10.69 -46.64
CA PHE A 18 5.78 11.38 -45.86
C PHE A 18 4.46 10.58 -45.82
N LEU A 19 4.03 10.03 -46.94
CA LEU A 19 2.84 9.17 -47.01
C LEU A 19 3.01 7.89 -46.17
N CYS A 20 4.16 7.23 -46.25
CA CYS A 20 4.50 6.08 -45.42
C CYS A 20 4.55 6.44 -43.93
N ALA A 21 5.08 7.60 -43.59
CA ALA A 21 5.09 8.10 -42.22
C ALA A 21 3.67 8.40 -41.71
N CYS A 22 2.80 9.00 -42.52
CA CYS A 22 1.40 9.24 -42.20
C CYS A 22 0.60 7.92 -42.03
N ILE A 23 0.81 6.95 -42.91
CA ILE A 23 0.17 5.62 -42.81
C ILE A 23 0.67 4.90 -41.57
N PHE A 24 1.97 4.92 -41.31
CA PHE A 24 2.57 4.34 -40.10
C PHE A 24 1.99 5.02 -38.86
N TRP A 25 1.92 6.35 -38.83
CA TRP A 25 1.38 7.13 -37.71
C TRP A 25 -0.12 6.83 -37.48
N CYS A 26 -0.94 6.75 -38.53
CA CYS A 26 -2.36 6.37 -38.42
C CYS A 26 -2.54 4.94 -37.87
N PHE A 27 -1.69 3.99 -38.28
CA PHE A 27 -1.75 2.62 -37.77
C PHE A 27 -1.34 2.55 -36.28
N PHE A 28 -0.36 3.32 -35.86
CA PHE A 28 0.05 3.37 -34.45
C PHE A 28 -0.99 4.08 -33.56
N GLN A 29 -1.54 5.21 -34.03
CA GLN A 29 -2.60 5.90 -33.28
C GLN A 29 -3.85 5.03 -33.12
N ASN A 30 -4.20 4.22 -34.14
CA ASN A 30 -5.37 3.36 -34.00
C ASN A 30 -5.20 2.28 -32.92
N GLU A 31 -4.01 1.74 -32.72
CA GLU A 31 -3.75 0.72 -31.69
C GLU A 31 -3.68 1.36 -30.29
N ASP A 32 -3.03 2.51 -30.14
CA ASP A 32 -3.01 3.26 -28.89
C ASP A 32 -4.42 3.70 -28.46
N GLN A 33 -5.21 4.27 -29.35
CA GLN A 33 -6.59 4.68 -29.06
C GLN A 33 -7.48 3.51 -28.63
N ARG A 34 -7.32 2.35 -29.26
CA ARG A 34 -8.05 1.14 -28.87
C ARG A 34 -7.66 0.68 -27.46
N PHE A 35 -6.37 0.69 -27.17
CA PHE A 35 -5.86 0.31 -25.84
C PHE A 35 -6.28 1.32 -24.76
N GLU A 36 -6.16 2.61 -25.02
CA GLU A 36 -6.63 3.67 -24.13
C GLU A 36 -8.13 3.54 -23.80
N ALA A 37 -8.95 3.25 -24.83
CA ALA A 37 -10.37 3.02 -24.63
C ALA A 37 -10.65 1.78 -23.75
N PHE A 38 -9.89 0.70 -23.95
CA PHE A 38 -9.97 -0.51 -23.13
C PHE A 38 -9.56 -0.21 -21.67
N ALA A 39 -8.38 0.39 -21.47
CA ALA A 39 -7.86 0.71 -20.15
C ALA A 39 -8.77 1.70 -19.39
N SER A 40 -9.33 2.69 -20.09
CA SER A 40 -10.31 3.62 -19.52
C SER A 40 -11.64 2.93 -19.18
N SER A 41 -12.08 1.96 -19.99
CA SER A 41 -13.28 1.17 -19.69
C SER A 41 -13.07 0.31 -18.44
N PHE A 42 -11.92 -0.33 -18.33
CA PHE A 42 -11.55 -1.10 -17.14
C PHE A 42 -11.51 -0.19 -15.89
N PHE A 43 -10.87 0.97 -15.97
CA PHE A 43 -10.82 1.95 -14.88
C PHE A 43 -12.23 2.33 -14.40
N ARG A 44 -13.14 2.66 -15.32
CA ARG A 44 -14.52 3.02 -14.97
C ARG A 44 -15.29 1.85 -14.36
N GLN A 45 -15.11 0.64 -14.89
CA GLN A 45 -15.78 -0.55 -14.39
C GLN A 45 -15.38 -0.85 -12.95
N GLU A 46 -14.08 -0.79 -12.62
CA GLU A 46 -13.58 -1.05 -11.28
C GLU A 46 -14.10 -0.01 -10.26
N LEU A 47 -14.20 1.27 -10.64
CA LEU A 47 -14.68 2.31 -9.74
C LEU A 47 -16.20 2.38 -9.60
N SER A 48 -16.96 1.88 -10.59
CA SER A 48 -18.42 2.00 -10.58
C SER A 48 -19.12 1.16 -9.51
N GLY A 49 -18.44 0.16 -8.96
CA GLY A 49 -19.02 -0.78 -7.99
C GLY A 49 -18.96 -0.35 -6.52
N ASN A 50 -18.14 0.65 -6.18
CA ASN A 50 -17.91 1.07 -4.80
C ASN A 50 -17.69 2.59 -4.71
N THR A 51 -18.62 3.27 -4.04
CA THR A 51 -18.60 4.74 -3.92
C THR A 51 -17.45 5.24 -3.04
N LEU A 52 -17.01 4.48 -2.01
CA LEU A 52 -15.83 4.87 -1.23
C LEU A 52 -14.58 4.88 -2.12
N ASN A 53 -14.35 3.81 -2.87
CA ASN A 53 -13.21 3.72 -3.79
C ASN A 53 -13.25 4.82 -4.85
N LEU A 54 -14.44 5.09 -5.42
CA LEU A 54 -14.63 6.17 -6.38
C LEU A 54 -14.26 7.53 -5.79
N HIS A 55 -14.79 7.85 -4.62
CA HIS A 55 -14.63 9.15 -3.96
C HIS A 55 -13.20 9.41 -3.49
N TYR A 56 -12.49 8.37 -3.04
CA TYR A 56 -11.07 8.46 -2.70
C TYR A 56 -10.15 8.51 -3.92
N THR A 57 -10.58 7.95 -5.04
CA THR A 57 -9.78 7.95 -6.27
C THR A 57 -9.97 9.23 -7.09
N LEU A 58 -11.19 9.80 -7.09
CA LEU A 58 -11.56 10.95 -7.90
C LEU A 58 -12.28 12.01 -7.06
N LYS A 59 -11.81 13.26 -7.18
CA LYS A 59 -12.52 14.43 -6.63
C LYS A 59 -13.69 14.85 -7.53
N ASP A 60 -13.54 14.73 -8.85
CA ASP A 60 -14.54 15.07 -9.86
C ASP A 60 -14.78 13.87 -10.79
N PRO A 61 -15.64 12.91 -10.39
CA PRO A 61 -15.96 11.74 -11.20
C PRO A 61 -16.53 12.07 -12.59
N ALA A 62 -17.18 13.23 -12.77
CA ALA A 62 -17.76 13.61 -14.06
C ALA A 62 -16.71 13.78 -15.16
N THR A 63 -15.47 14.15 -14.82
CA THR A 63 -14.37 14.26 -15.80
C THR A 63 -13.92 12.91 -16.36
N PHE A 64 -14.40 11.81 -15.74
CA PHE A 64 -14.08 10.42 -16.14
C PHE A 64 -15.32 9.63 -16.62
N ASP A 65 -16.43 10.31 -16.95
CA ASP A 65 -17.71 9.69 -17.33
C ASP A 65 -18.27 8.76 -16.22
N LEU A 66 -18.12 9.13 -14.93
CA LEU A 66 -18.55 8.38 -13.75
C LEU A 66 -19.58 9.16 -12.89
N GLU A 67 -20.29 10.09 -13.49
CA GLU A 67 -21.41 10.78 -12.86
C GLU A 67 -22.65 9.88 -12.77
N ASP A 68 -23.58 10.24 -11.88
CA ASP A 68 -24.91 9.61 -11.73
C ASP A 68 -24.88 8.10 -11.42
N LEU A 69 -23.81 7.60 -10.81
CA LEU A 69 -23.74 6.22 -10.34
C LEU A 69 -24.58 6.01 -9.07
N PRO A 70 -25.20 4.83 -8.91
CA PRO A 70 -25.86 4.50 -7.65
C PRO A 70 -24.83 4.42 -6.52
N VAL A 71 -25.18 5.02 -5.37
CA VAL A 71 -24.33 4.93 -4.17
C VAL A 71 -24.27 3.49 -3.68
N SER A 72 -23.08 2.96 -3.49
CA SER A 72 -22.85 1.56 -3.10
C SER A 72 -21.58 1.38 -2.29
N LEU A 73 -21.64 0.60 -1.20
CA LEU A 73 -20.47 0.06 -0.50
C LEU A 73 -19.89 -1.18 -1.21
N GLY A 74 -20.58 -1.69 -2.24
CA GLY A 74 -20.27 -3.00 -2.82
C GLY A 74 -20.75 -4.14 -1.94
N ALA A 75 -20.30 -5.35 -2.25
CA ALA A 75 -20.56 -6.56 -1.48
C ALA A 75 -19.42 -7.57 -1.71
N TYR A 76 -19.17 -8.42 -0.74
CA TYR A 76 -18.25 -9.54 -0.91
C TYR A 76 -18.89 -10.67 -1.71
N ASN A 77 -18.16 -11.16 -2.71
CA ASN A 77 -18.55 -12.30 -3.53
C ASN A 77 -17.73 -13.54 -3.12
N CYS A 78 -18.38 -14.72 -3.05
CA CYS A 78 -17.74 -15.99 -2.73
C CYS A 78 -17.40 -16.84 -3.98
N ASP A 79 -17.77 -16.39 -5.19
CA ASP A 79 -17.61 -17.19 -6.41
C ASP A 79 -16.23 -17.02 -7.05
N ALA A 80 -15.26 -17.81 -6.55
CA ALA A 80 -13.91 -17.86 -7.12
C ALA A 80 -13.90 -18.21 -8.62
N ARG A 81 -14.88 -18.99 -9.09
CA ARG A 81 -14.96 -19.38 -10.50
C ARG A 81 -15.37 -18.20 -11.39
N GLU A 82 -16.35 -17.42 -10.94
CA GLU A 82 -16.77 -16.22 -11.64
C GLU A 82 -15.59 -15.21 -11.76
N LEU A 83 -14.86 -15.03 -10.66
CA LEU A 83 -13.66 -14.18 -10.63
C LEU A 83 -12.59 -14.68 -11.61
N CYS A 84 -12.26 -15.97 -11.60
CA CYS A 84 -11.29 -16.54 -12.55
C CYS A 84 -11.72 -16.32 -14.01
N VAL A 85 -12.99 -16.60 -14.34
CA VAL A 85 -13.51 -16.41 -15.70
C VAL A 85 -13.47 -14.93 -16.11
N SER A 86 -13.78 -14.01 -15.22
CA SER A 86 -13.68 -12.57 -15.48
C SER A 86 -12.25 -12.15 -15.82
N LEU A 87 -11.27 -12.55 -14.98
CA LEU A 87 -9.85 -12.25 -15.18
C LEU A 87 -9.29 -12.90 -16.46
N GLU A 88 -9.66 -14.15 -16.76
CA GLU A 88 -9.29 -14.83 -18.00
C GLU A 88 -9.82 -14.08 -19.23
N ASN A 89 -11.08 -13.64 -19.19
CA ASN A 89 -11.67 -12.87 -20.28
C ASN A 89 -10.95 -11.53 -20.50
N MET A 90 -10.58 -10.82 -19.44
CA MET A 90 -9.81 -9.58 -19.53
C MET A 90 -8.42 -9.82 -20.13
N LEU A 91 -7.72 -10.86 -19.71
CA LEU A 91 -6.41 -11.24 -20.26
C LEU A 91 -6.53 -11.62 -21.76
N CYS A 92 -7.58 -12.37 -22.14
CA CYS A 92 -7.84 -12.68 -23.55
C CYS A 92 -8.08 -11.41 -24.39
N GLN A 93 -8.85 -10.44 -23.88
CA GLN A 93 -9.03 -9.16 -24.56
C GLN A 93 -7.71 -8.38 -24.70
N MET A 94 -6.84 -8.43 -23.69
CA MET A 94 -5.52 -7.81 -23.79
C MET A 94 -4.64 -8.45 -24.87
N GLU A 95 -4.74 -9.76 -25.08
CA GLU A 95 -3.98 -10.47 -26.12
C GLU A 95 -4.37 -10.07 -27.56
N GLU A 96 -5.54 -9.43 -27.76
CA GLU A 96 -5.96 -8.88 -29.05
C GLU A 96 -5.16 -7.64 -29.46
N PHE A 97 -4.45 -6.99 -28.54
CA PHE A 97 -3.63 -5.82 -28.83
C PHE A 97 -2.23 -6.21 -29.33
N ASN A 98 -1.77 -5.52 -30.36
CA ASN A 98 -0.39 -5.67 -30.81
C ASN A 98 0.54 -4.78 -29.97
N ARG A 99 1.07 -5.33 -28.88
CA ARG A 99 2.00 -4.63 -27.97
C ARG A 99 3.12 -3.88 -28.69
N SER A 100 3.65 -4.40 -29.80
CA SER A 100 4.76 -3.77 -30.53
C SER A 100 4.35 -2.49 -31.27
N ARG A 101 3.04 -2.25 -31.44
CA ARG A 101 2.48 -1.06 -32.08
C ARG A 101 2.04 0.01 -31.09
N LEU A 102 2.06 -0.30 -29.79
CA LEU A 102 1.78 0.68 -28.74
C LEU A 102 2.94 1.66 -28.59
N SER A 103 2.62 2.90 -28.25
CA SER A 103 3.58 3.90 -27.80
C SER A 103 4.37 3.41 -26.57
N SER A 104 5.42 4.09 -26.18
CA SER A 104 6.21 3.72 -25.00
C SER A 104 5.35 3.66 -23.74
N ASP A 105 4.49 4.65 -23.54
CA ASP A 105 3.69 4.84 -22.33
C ASP A 105 2.51 3.84 -22.27
N ASN A 106 1.82 3.64 -23.39
CA ASN A 106 0.79 2.62 -23.51
C ASN A 106 1.36 1.20 -23.41
N ARG A 107 2.57 0.98 -23.89
CA ARG A 107 3.26 -0.32 -23.72
C ARG A 107 3.58 -0.61 -22.27
N LEU A 108 4.09 0.37 -21.53
CA LEU A 108 4.33 0.24 -20.10
C LEU A 108 3.01 -0.04 -19.35
N THR A 109 1.96 0.74 -19.63
CA THR A 109 0.64 0.54 -19.04
C THR A 109 0.06 -0.84 -19.37
N TYR A 110 0.18 -1.29 -20.61
CA TYR A 110 -0.21 -2.63 -21.05
C TYR A 110 0.53 -3.73 -20.28
N ASP A 111 1.86 -3.63 -20.17
CA ASP A 111 2.67 -4.63 -19.49
C ASP A 111 2.32 -4.71 -18.00
N VAL A 112 2.14 -3.57 -17.34
CA VAL A 112 1.79 -3.52 -15.92
C VAL A 112 0.36 -4.03 -15.68
N LEU A 113 -0.62 -3.63 -16.49
CA LEU A 113 -1.99 -4.13 -16.35
C LEU A 113 -2.06 -5.65 -16.60
N ARG A 114 -1.36 -6.14 -17.63
CA ARG A 114 -1.29 -7.58 -17.92
C ARG A 114 -0.64 -8.37 -16.77
N ASP A 115 0.45 -7.86 -16.22
CA ASP A 115 1.15 -8.47 -15.07
C ASP A 115 0.24 -8.52 -13.84
N TYR A 116 -0.44 -7.41 -13.53
CA TYR A 116 -1.40 -7.30 -12.44
C TYR A 116 -2.55 -8.32 -12.59
N LEU A 117 -3.23 -8.35 -13.74
CA LEU A 117 -4.32 -9.31 -14.00
C LEU A 117 -3.82 -10.77 -13.95
N SER A 118 -2.59 -11.02 -14.43
CA SER A 118 -2.00 -12.36 -14.37
C SER A 118 -1.64 -12.77 -12.93
N SER A 119 -1.25 -11.83 -12.09
CA SER A 119 -1.03 -12.04 -10.65
C SER A 119 -2.35 -12.31 -9.93
N SER A 120 -3.37 -11.49 -10.19
CA SER A 120 -4.72 -11.66 -9.63
C SER A 120 -5.34 -13.02 -10.02
N LEU A 121 -5.13 -13.48 -11.26
CA LEU A 121 -5.60 -14.80 -11.70
C LEU A 121 -4.93 -15.95 -10.93
N LYS A 122 -3.70 -15.78 -10.42
CA LYS A 122 -3.03 -16.81 -9.59
C LYS A 122 -3.61 -16.89 -8.17
N THR A 123 -4.10 -15.78 -7.63
CA THR A 123 -4.73 -15.74 -6.30
C THR A 123 -6.23 -16.04 -6.35
N ALA A 124 -6.92 -15.75 -7.47
CA ALA A 124 -8.37 -15.91 -7.62
C ALA A 124 -8.93 -17.31 -7.25
N PRO A 125 -8.26 -18.45 -7.55
CA PRO A 125 -8.73 -19.76 -7.10
C PRO A 125 -8.78 -19.91 -5.57
N PHE A 126 -8.06 -19.06 -4.85
CA PHE A 126 -7.97 -19.03 -3.40
C PHE A 126 -8.82 -17.92 -2.77
N LEU A 127 -9.87 -17.44 -3.44
CA LEU A 127 -10.70 -16.32 -2.98
C LEU A 127 -11.13 -16.46 -1.51
N LEU A 128 -11.53 -17.66 -1.08
CA LEU A 128 -11.95 -17.91 0.31
C LEU A 128 -10.79 -17.90 1.34
N TYR A 129 -9.54 -17.70 0.91
CA TYR A 129 -8.40 -17.48 1.81
C TYR A 129 -8.20 -16.00 2.14
N GLU A 130 -8.90 -15.09 1.46
CA GLU A 130 -8.87 -13.67 1.80
C GLU A 130 -9.44 -13.44 3.20
N GLU A 131 -8.92 -12.40 3.86
CA GLU A 131 -9.29 -12.05 5.23
C GLU A 131 -9.95 -10.65 5.25
N PRO A 132 -11.24 -10.55 4.85
CA PRO A 132 -11.97 -9.28 4.92
C PRO A 132 -12.12 -8.76 6.35
N LEU A 133 -12.09 -9.67 7.32
CA LEU A 133 -12.06 -9.37 8.76
C LEU A 133 -10.76 -9.88 9.34
N SER A 134 -10.00 -9.00 9.96
CA SER A 134 -8.80 -9.39 10.70
C SER A 134 -8.51 -8.36 11.79
N PRO A 135 -7.85 -8.72 12.90
CA PRO A 135 -7.45 -7.76 13.90
C PRO A 135 -6.67 -6.59 13.29
N LEU A 136 -7.03 -5.36 13.58
CA LEU A 136 -6.43 -4.08 13.17
C LEU A 136 -6.59 -3.70 11.69
N THR A 137 -6.55 -4.64 10.75
CA THR A 137 -6.53 -4.36 9.30
C THR A 137 -7.81 -4.78 8.57
N GLY A 138 -8.73 -5.47 9.25
CA GLY A 138 -10.02 -5.88 8.70
C GLY A 138 -11.01 -4.71 8.53
N MET A 139 -12.04 -4.94 7.73
CA MET A 139 -13.06 -3.92 7.42
C MET A 139 -13.81 -3.40 8.66
N GLN A 140 -13.89 -4.19 9.74
CA GLN A 140 -14.46 -3.72 11.01
C GLN A 140 -13.69 -2.53 11.60
N SER A 141 -12.37 -2.47 11.38
CA SER A 141 -11.50 -1.37 11.84
C SER A 141 -11.30 -0.31 10.77
N GLN A 142 -11.20 -0.69 9.49
CA GLN A 142 -10.90 0.22 8.40
C GLN A 142 -12.11 1.07 7.97
N LEU A 143 -13.33 0.49 7.94
CA LEU A 143 -14.52 1.23 7.48
C LEU A 143 -14.80 2.50 8.30
N PRO A 144 -14.74 2.51 9.63
CA PRO A 144 -14.94 3.74 10.41
C PRO A 144 -13.87 4.79 10.12
N ILE A 145 -12.63 4.39 9.88
CA ILE A 145 -11.54 5.32 9.52
C ILE A 145 -11.83 5.94 8.15
N LEU A 146 -12.19 5.14 7.15
CA LEU A 146 -12.57 5.63 5.84
C LEU A 146 -13.78 6.58 5.91
N LEU A 147 -14.79 6.25 6.71
CA LEU A 147 -15.95 7.11 6.91
C LEU A 147 -15.57 8.41 7.64
N SER A 148 -14.69 8.37 8.64
CA SER A 148 -14.23 9.58 9.34
C SER A 148 -13.44 10.52 8.43
N GLU A 149 -12.73 10.00 7.45
CA GLU A 149 -11.88 10.76 6.53
C GLU A 149 -12.57 11.06 5.19
N TYR A 150 -13.84 10.66 4.99
CA TYR A 150 -14.60 10.91 3.76
C TYR A 150 -14.80 12.41 3.52
N PRO A 151 -14.18 13.04 2.50
CA PRO A 151 -14.26 14.48 2.30
C PRO A 151 -15.62 14.91 1.74
N PHE A 152 -16.14 16.05 2.20
CA PHE A 152 -17.36 16.67 1.65
C PHE A 152 -16.95 17.85 0.76
N TYR A 153 -16.98 17.67 -0.54
CA TYR A 153 -16.74 18.74 -1.50
C TYR A 153 -18.01 19.55 -1.75
N ASP A 154 -19.18 18.89 -1.66
CA ASP A 154 -20.48 19.51 -1.81
C ASP A 154 -21.59 18.82 -1.00
N ARG A 155 -22.85 19.27 -1.18
CA ARG A 155 -24.01 18.70 -0.50
C ARG A 155 -24.39 17.30 -0.97
N GLN A 156 -23.98 16.91 -2.16
CA GLN A 156 -24.26 15.57 -2.67
C GLN A 156 -23.40 14.54 -1.93
N ASP A 157 -22.15 14.86 -1.66
CA ASP A 157 -21.25 14.00 -0.88
C ASP A 157 -21.82 13.68 0.51
N VAL A 158 -22.46 14.66 1.15
CA VAL A 158 -23.13 14.42 2.45
C VAL A 158 -24.26 13.42 2.32
N LYS A 159 -25.08 13.51 1.25
CA LYS A 159 -26.18 12.56 1.02
C LYS A 159 -25.67 11.17 0.67
N ASP A 160 -24.61 11.10 -0.13
CA ASP A 160 -23.97 9.84 -0.52
C ASP A 160 -23.36 9.16 0.71
N TYR A 161 -22.68 9.92 1.55
CA TYR A 161 -22.16 9.44 2.84
C TYR A 161 -23.28 8.87 3.74
N LEU A 162 -24.39 9.60 3.91
CA LEU A 162 -25.54 9.13 4.71
C LEU A 162 -26.16 7.85 4.11
N THR A 163 -26.16 7.75 2.78
CA THR A 163 -26.61 6.53 2.08
C THR A 163 -25.66 5.38 2.35
N LEU A 164 -24.34 5.60 2.29
CA LEU A 164 -23.32 4.59 2.63
C LEU A 164 -23.51 4.07 4.06
N LEU A 165 -23.75 4.94 5.05
CA LEU A 165 -24.03 4.51 6.43
C LEU A 165 -25.24 3.57 6.51
N SER A 166 -26.29 3.85 5.73
CA SER A 166 -27.49 3.02 5.69
C SER A 166 -27.26 1.62 5.08
N GLN A 167 -26.22 1.45 4.29
CA GLN A 167 -25.84 0.20 3.62
C GLN A 167 -24.86 -0.68 4.44
N VAL A 168 -24.32 -0.18 5.55
CA VAL A 168 -23.38 -0.94 6.39
C VAL A 168 -23.94 -2.30 6.83
N PRO A 169 -25.25 -2.44 7.21
CA PRO A 169 -25.81 -3.74 7.54
C PRO A 169 -25.76 -4.77 6.40
N ASP A 170 -26.10 -4.35 5.17
CA ASP A 170 -26.08 -5.24 4.01
C ASP A 170 -24.64 -5.62 3.63
N TYR A 171 -23.73 -4.66 3.69
CA TYR A 171 -22.30 -4.86 3.46
C TYR A 171 -21.72 -5.88 4.44
N PHE A 172 -21.92 -5.70 5.76
CA PHE A 172 -21.46 -6.66 6.77
C PHE A 172 -22.18 -8.02 6.70
N SER A 173 -23.42 -8.04 6.25
CA SER A 173 -24.12 -9.31 5.98
C SER A 173 -23.43 -10.09 4.86
N SER A 174 -22.93 -9.42 3.80
CA SER A 174 -22.17 -10.07 2.73
C SER A 174 -20.83 -10.62 3.22
N ILE A 175 -20.13 -9.87 4.10
CA ILE A 175 -18.90 -10.35 4.75
C ILE A 175 -19.19 -11.58 5.61
N LEU A 176 -20.24 -11.55 6.43
CA LEU A 176 -20.63 -12.71 7.24
C LEU A 176 -21.02 -13.94 6.39
N ALA A 177 -21.61 -13.73 5.22
CA ALA A 177 -21.87 -14.81 4.28
C ALA A 177 -20.55 -15.42 3.78
N PHE A 178 -19.58 -14.58 3.44
CA PHE A 178 -18.23 -15.00 3.04
C PHE A 178 -17.53 -15.78 4.17
N GLU A 179 -17.57 -15.29 5.41
CA GLU A 179 -16.98 -15.98 6.57
C GLU A 179 -17.66 -17.32 6.88
N LYS A 180 -18.97 -17.48 6.59
CA LYS A 180 -19.67 -18.76 6.69
C LYS A 180 -19.16 -19.78 5.67
N GLU A 181 -18.94 -19.36 4.43
CA GLU A 181 -18.34 -20.22 3.39
C GLU A 181 -16.90 -20.62 3.79
N LYS A 182 -16.10 -19.69 4.34
CA LYS A 182 -14.79 -20.00 4.92
C LYS A 182 -14.88 -21.02 6.04
N ALA A 183 -15.85 -20.86 6.95
CA ALA A 183 -16.09 -21.79 8.05
C ALA A 183 -16.44 -23.21 7.58
N ASP A 184 -17.28 -23.30 6.55
CA ASP A 184 -17.69 -24.59 5.96
C ASP A 184 -16.54 -25.24 5.17
N ALA A 185 -15.61 -24.45 4.65
CA ALA A 185 -14.37 -24.90 4.01
C ALA A 185 -13.20 -25.14 5.00
N ALA A 186 -13.39 -24.92 6.32
CA ALA A 186 -12.35 -24.98 7.35
C ALA A 186 -11.18 -23.98 7.11
N LEU A 187 -11.49 -22.77 6.64
CA LEU A 187 -10.55 -21.72 6.28
C LEU A 187 -10.59 -20.50 7.22
N LEU A 188 -11.26 -20.60 8.37
CA LEU A 188 -11.34 -19.48 9.31
C LEU A 188 -9.99 -19.12 9.94
N LEU A 189 -9.83 -17.85 10.27
CA LEU A 189 -8.77 -17.35 11.13
C LEU A 189 -8.68 -18.13 12.46
N PRO A 190 -7.52 -18.11 13.14
CA PRO A 190 -7.38 -18.65 14.50
C PRO A 190 -8.45 -18.08 15.44
N ALA A 191 -8.91 -18.92 16.38
CA ALA A 191 -9.96 -18.54 17.33
C ALA A 191 -9.59 -17.29 18.15
N SER A 192 -8.31 -17.07 18.47
CA SER A 192 -7.83 -15.88 19.17
C SER A 192 -8.02 -14.61 18.32
N CYS A 193 -7.78 -14.68 17.00
CA CYS A 193 -8.03 -13.57 16.10
C CYS A 193 -9.51 -13.21 16.01
N ILE A 194 -10.41 -14.24 16.01
CA ILE A 194 -11.85 -14.03 16.05
C ILE A 194 -12.28 -13.36 17.37
N ASP A 195 -11.66 -13.70 18.49
CA ASP A 195 -11.94 -13.03 19.76
C ASP A 195 -11.56 -11.55 19.70
N THR A 196 -10.36 -11.24 19.19
CA THR A 196 -9.88 -9.86 19.08
C THR A 196 -10.78 -9.01 18.18
N LEU A 197 -11.08 -9.47 16.96
CA LEU A 197 -11.96 -8.72 16.04
C LEU A 197 -13.39 -8.56 16.59
N THR A 198 -13.88 -9.55 17.33
CA THR A 198 -15.19 -9.48 17.98
C THR A 198 -15.20 -8.43 19.09
N GLU A 199 -14.11 -8.33 19.86
CA GLU A 199 -13.94 -7.31 20.88
C GLU A 199 -13.82 -5.91 20.27
N GLU A 200 -13.09 -5.75 19.18
CA GLU A 200 -13.01 -4.50 18.41
C GLU A 200 -14.41 -4.03 17.96
N CYS A 201 -15.22 -4.94 17.42
CA CYS A 201 -16.60 -4.63 17.02
C CYS A 201 -17.47 -4.17 18.21
N ARG A 202 -17.33 -4.84 19.35
CA ARG A 202 -18.06 -4.47 20.59
C ARG A 202 -17.59 -3.13 21.12
N ALA A 203 -16.28 -2.92 21.20
CA ALA A 203 -15.69 -1.66 21.65
C ALA A 203 -16.16 -0.48 20.79
N PHE A 204 -16.16 -0.61 19.47
CA PHE A 204 -16.68 0.40 18.56
C PHE A 204 -18.18 0.69 18.83
N ARG A 205 -18.99 -0.34 18.96
CA ARG A 205 -20.43 -0.18 19.25
C ARG A 205 -20.65 0.48 20.62
N GLU A 206 -19.83 0.19 21.61
CA GLU A 206 -19.95 0.70 22.98
C GLU A 206 -19.54 2.18 23.11
N THR A 207 -18.89 2.77 22.13
CA THR A 207 -18.62 4.21 22.10
C THR A 207 -19.93 5.03 22.15
N GLY A 208 -21.02 4.52 21.59
CA GLY A 208 -22.34 5.16 21.65
C GLY A 208 -22.30 6.62 21.22
N ASP A 209 -22.79 7.53 22.07
CA ASP A 209 -22.80 8.98 21.81
C ASP A 209 -21.39 9.60 21.77
N ASP A 210 -20.36 8.92 22.30
CA ASP A 210 -18.96 9.37 22.27
C ASP A 210 -18.23 8.89 21.00
N CYS A 211 -18.94 8.33 20.00
CA CYS A 211 -18.34 7.87 18.77
C CYS A 211 -17.77 9.03 17.97
N TYR A 212 -16.48 8.95 17.64
CA TYR A 212 -15.75 9.98 16.89
C TYR A 212 -16.34 10.31 15.51
N LEU A 213 -17.15 9.43 14.94
CA LEU A 213 -17.82 9.70 13.66
C LEU A 213 -18.82 10.86 13.76
N TYR A 214 -19.36 11.16 14.94
CA TYR A 214 -20.21 12.33 15.14
C TYR A 214 -19.41 13.63 15.00
N ASP A 215 -18.28 13.73 15.70
CA ASP A 215 -17.41 14.90 15.62
C ASP A 215 -16.78 15.05 14.23
N ALA A 216 -16.36 13.95 13.62
CA ALA A 216 -15.80 13.96 12.27
C ALA A 216 -16.82 14.48 11.24
N PHE A 217 -18.07 14.05 11.33
CA PHE A 217 -19.14 14.48 10.44
C PHE A 217 -19.47 15.98 10.64
N GLU A 218 -19.66 16.43 11.89
CA GLU A 218 -19.92 17.83 12.22
C GLU A 218 -18.82 18.76 11.71
N ASN A 219 -17.55 18.45 12.00
CA ASN A 219 -16.39 19.22 11.56
C ASN A 219 -16.32 19.37 10.02
N ARG A 220 -16.75 18.36 9.26
CA ARG A 220 -16.75 18.40 7.78
C ARG A 220 -17.89 19.21 7.20
N LEU A 221 -19.02 19.32 7.90
CA LEU A 221 -20.14 20.17 7.47
C LEU A 221 -19.77 21.66 7.54
N GLU A 222 -18.88 22.08 8.45
CA GLU A 222 -18.48 23.49 8.61
C GLU A 222 -17.91 24.09 7.29
N ASP A 223 -17.22 23.28 6.49
CA ASP A 223 -16.62 23.74 5.23
C ASP A 223 -17.65 24.02 4.13
N LEU A 224 -18.88 23.48 4.24
CA LEU A 224 -19.91 23.54 3.19
C LEU A 224 -20.80 24.80 3.22
N ARG A 225 -20.64 25.72 4.19
CA ARG A 225 -21.44 26.93 4.34
C ARG A 225 -22.94 26.66 4.25
N LEU A 226 -23.43 25.71 5.03
CA LEU A 226 -24.83 25.33 5.11
C LEU A 226 -25.63 26.36 5.89
N SER A 227 -26.95 26.38 5.71
CA SER A 227 -27.83 27.06 6.66
C SER A 227 -27.97 26.22 7.94
N GLU A 228 -28.17 26.86 9.10
CA GLU A 228 -28.39 26.19 10.39
C GLU A 228 -29.48 25.11 10.32
N LYS A 229 -30.52 25.32 9.51
CA LYS A 229 -31.57 24.33 9.30
C LYS A 229 -31.09 23.10 8.51
N GLU A 230 -30.29 23.31 7.49
CA GLU A 230 -29.73 22.19 6.69
C GLU A 230 -28.71 21.39 7.51
N GLU A 231 -27.84 22.08 8.22
CA GLU A 231 -26.84 21.48 9.08
C GLU A 231 -27.49 20.60 10.16
N ASN A 232 -28.45 21.18 10.93
CA ASN A 232 -29.21 20.42 11.93
C ASN A 232 -29.94 19.20 11.32
N ALA A 233 -30.44 19.32 10.08
CA ALA A 233 -31.11 18.22 9.41
C ALA A 233 -30.12 17.08 9.03
N PHE A 234 -28.92 17.42 8.61
CA PHE A 234 -27.87 16.41 8.31
C PHE A 234 -27.33 15.76 9.58
N LEU A 235 -27.11 16.53 10.65
CA LEU A 235 -26.70 16.00 11.95
C LEU A 235 -27.71 14.98 12.50
N GLU A 236 -29.01 15.30 12.41
CA GLU A 236 -30.06 14.37 12.84
C GLU A 236 -30.12 13.10 11.97
N GLN A 237 -29.99 13.23 10.64
CA GLN A 237 -29.92 12.06 9.74
C GLN A 237 -28.70 11.19 10.02
N HIS A 238 -27.55 11.80 10.29
CA HIS A 238 -26.34 11.09 10.66
C HIS A 238 -26.54 10.30 11.96
N ARG A 239 -27.07 10.93 13.00
CA ARG A 239 -27.38 10.25 14.28
C ARG A 239 -28.30 9.05 14.06
N GLN A 240 -29.38 9.23 13.28
CA GLN A 240 -30.30 8.15 12.96
C GLN A 240 -29.63 7.00 12.19
N ALA A 241 -28.75 7.30 11.22
CA ALA A 241 -28.01 6.28 10.47
C ALA A 241 -27.03 5.50 11.38
N MET A 242 -26.35 6.19 12.29
CA MET A 242 -25.48 5.54 13.28
C MET A 242 -26.27 4.58 14.19
N GLU A 243 -27.36 5.07 14.79
CA GLU A 243 -28.17 4.30 15.74
C GLU A 243 -28.96 3.14 15.10
N GLN A 244 -29.45 3.34 13.86
CA GLN A 244 -30.36 2.37 13.22
C GLN A 244 -29.64 1.42 12.25
N SER A 245 -28.44 1.78 11.77
CA SER A 245 -27.71 1.00 10.78
C SER A 245 -26.32 0.60 11.27
N VAL A 246 -25.45 1.56 11.59
CA VAL A 246 -24.04 1.29 11.85
C VAL A 246 -23.85 0.46 13.13
N PHE A 247 -24.29 0.94 14.28
CA PHE A 247 -24.13 0.21 15.55
C PHE A 247 -24.81 -1.17 15.57
N PRO A 248 -26.04 -1.33 15.03
CA PRO A 248 -26.63 -2.66 14.88
C PRO A 248 -25.84 -3.60 13.96
N ALA A 249 -25.23 -3.08 12.88
CA ALA A 249 -24.39 -3.87 11.99
C ALA A 249 -23.14 -4.41 12.69
N TYR A 250 -22.47 -3.60 13.52
CA TYR A 250 -21.35 -4.04 14.34
C TYR A 250 -21.74 -5.10 15.38
N SER A 251 -22.92 -4.97 15.98
CA SER A 251 -23.45 -6.00 16.88
C SER A 251 -23.69 -7.31 16.13
N MET A 252 -24.31 -7.25 14.95
CA MET A 252 -24.56 -8.41 14.08
C MET A 252 -23.25 -9.10 13.66
N LEU A 253 -22.22 -8.30 13.30
CA LEU A 253 -20.92 -8.82 12.91
C LEU A 253 -20.25 -9.55 14.07
N ALA A 254 -20.21 -8.94 15.26
CA ALA A 254 -19.65 -9.54 16.48
C ALA A 254 -20.36 -10.86 16.86
N GLU A 255 -21.69 -10.88 16.83
CA GLU A 255 -22.49 -12.07 17.14
C GLU A 255 -22.27 -13.17 16.09
N GLY A 256 -22.26 -12.79 14.80
CA GLY A 256 -22.04 -13.71 13.69
C GLY A 256 -20.67 -14.39 13.76
N MET A 257 -19.59 -13.62 13.97
CA MET A 257 -18.24 -14.16 14.10
C MET A 257 -18.07 -15.00 15.37
N SER A 258 -18.63 -14.56 16.51
CA SER A 258 -18.64 -15.36 17.74
C SER A 258 -19.29 -16.73 17.54
N ALA A 259 -20.36 -16.80 16.76
CA ALA A 259 -21.05 -18.06 16.47
C ALA A 259 -20.23 -19.01 15.55
N LEU A 260 -19.35 -18.45 14.72
CA LEU A 260 -18.45 -19.22 13.84
C LEU A 260 -17.17 -19.70 14.53
N LYS A 261 -16.79 -19.10 15.65
CA LYS A 261 -15.52 -19.36 16.34
C LYS A 261 -15.25 -20.84 16.60
N GLU A 262 -16.26 -21.62 17.02
CA GLU A 262 -16.09 -23.06 17.31
C GLU A 262 -15.70 -23.88 16.07
N LYS A 263 -15.94 -23.35 14.86
CA LYS A 263 -15.52 -23.97 13.59
C LYS A 263 -14.07 -23.64 13.22
N SER A 264 -13.41 -22.72 13.92
CA SER A 264 -11.99 -22.42 13.70
C SER A 264 -11.14 -23.59 14.20
N VAL A 265 -10.40 -24.20 13.30
CA VAL A 265 -9.52 -25.35 13.56
C VAL A 265 -8.05 -25.03 13.32
N ASN A 266 -7.76 -23.82 12.88
CA ASN A 266 -6.43 -23.40 12.50
C ASN A 266 -5.74 -22.63 13.64
N GLU A 267 -4.54 -23.09 14.04
CA GLU A 267 -3.69 -22.41 15.02
C GLU A 267 -2.31 -22.01 14.44
N LYS A 268 -2.10 -22.17 13.13
CA LYS A 268 -0.76 -22.13 12.52
C LYS A 268 -0.66 -21.24 11.27
N GLY A 269 -1.45 -20.21 11.17
CA GLY A 269 -1.49 -19.40 9.95
C GLY A 269 -1.87 -20.23 8.72
N LEU A 270 -1.50 -19.77 7.51
CA LEU A 270 -1.89 -20.43 6.25
C LEU A 270 -1.35 -21.87 6.12
N ASN A 271 -0.20 -22.19 6.70
CA ASN A 271 0.34 -23.57 6.64
C ASN A 271 -0.61 -24.61 7.26
N GLY A 272 -1.45 -24.21 8.21
CA GLY A 272 -2.45 -25.07 8.83
C GLY A 272 -3.67 -25.34 7.96
N LEU A 273 -3.84 -24.63 6.85
CA LEU A 273 -4.99 -24.72 5.95
C LEU A 273 -4.72 -25.63 4.76
N PRO A 274 -5.77 -26.26 4.18
CA PRO A 274 -5.65 -26.97 2.90
C PRO A 274 -5.05 -26.04 1.84
N GLU A 275 -4.09 -26.49 1.04
CA GLU A 275 -3.41 -25.68 0.00
C GLU A 275 -2.81 -24.32 0.46
N GLY A 276 -2.76 -24.07 1.78
CA GLY A 276 -2.32 -22.80 2.35
C GLY A 276 -0.90 -22.36 1.90
N LYS A 277 0.01 -23.32 1.67
CA LYS A 277 1.34 -23.00 1.10
C LYS A 277 1.26 -22.50 -0.34
N ALA A 278 0.36 -23.07 -1.15
CA ALA A 278 0.18 -22.67 -2.55
C ALA A 278 -0.42 -21.26 -2.60
N TYR A 279 -1.42 -21.00 -1.76
CA TYR A 279 -1.98 -19.66 -1.61
C TYR A 279 -0.91 -18.66 -1.13
N TYR A 280 -0.16 -19.00 -0.07
CA TYR A 280 0.87 -18.10 0.46
C TYR A 280 1.94 -17.75 -0.57
N GLN A 281 2.35 -18.72 -1.41
CA GLN A 281 3.28 -18.46 -2.52
C GLN A 281 2.71 -17.47 -3.54
N ALA A 282 1.42 -17.60 -3.88
CA ALA A 282 0.74 -16.69 -4.82
C ALA A 282 0.55 -15.30 -4.19
N LEU A 283 0.11 -15.25 -2.93
CA LEU A 283 -0.08 -14.03 -2.16
C LEU A 283 1.23 -13.25 -2.00
N ALA A 284 2.31 -13.92 -1.58
CA ALA A 284 3.61 -13.28 -1.40
C ALA A 284 4.13 -12.69 -2.72
N ALA A 285 3.91 -13.36 -3.85
CA ALA A 285 4.27 -12.82 -5.16
C ALA A 285 3.43 -11.60 -5.54
N ALA A 286 2.12 -11.61 -5.25
CA ALA A 286 1.21 -10.48 -5.49
C ALA A 286 1.58 -9.28 -4.61
N GLU A 287 1.71 -9.50 -3.29
CA GLU A 287 1.99 -8.45 -2.32
C GLU A 287 3.37 -7.82 -2.51
N THR A 288 4.39 -8.64 -2.76
CA THR A 288 5.76 -8.13 -2.92
C THR A 288 6.09 -7.65 -4.32
N GLY A 289 5.35 -8.08 -5.35
CA GLY A 289 5.71 -7.87 -6.75
C GLY A 289 7.02 -8.60 -7.16
N SER A 290 7.49 -9.57 -6.36
CA SER A 290 8.68 -10.38 -6.65
C SER A 290 8.26 -11.75 -7.18
N SER A 291 8.85 -12.19 -8.27
CA SER A 291 8.59 -13.52 -8.86
C SER A 291 9.33 -14.67 -8.15
N ARG A 292 10.09 -14.37 -7.10
CA ARG A 292 10.86 -15.37 -6.36
C ARG A 292 9.95 -16.31 -5.58
N SER A 293 10.34 -17.58 -5.52
CA SER A 293 9.72 -18.55 -4.61
C SER A 293 10.01 -18.22 -3.14
N ILE A 294 9.19 -18.73 -2.21
CA ILE A 294 9.42 -18.51 -0.77
C ILE A 294 10.82 -18.98 -0.32
N PRO A 295 11.35 -20.14 -0.75
CA PRO A 295 12.74 -20.49 -0.45
C PRO A 295 13.77 -19.46 -0.94
N GLU A 296 13.58 -18.89 -2.15
CA GLU A 296 14.47 -17.85 -2.68
C GLU A 296 14.32 -16.53 -1.93
N LEU A 297 13.10 -16.16 -1.50
CA LEU A 297 12.88 -14.99 -0.64
C LEU A 297 13.56 -15.17 0.73
N LYS A 298 13.50 -16.35 1.34
CA LYS A 298 14.24 -16.66 2.58
C LYS A 298 15.75 -16.53 2.39
N GLU A 299 16.28 -17.08 1.30
CA GLU A 299 17.71 -16.97 0.99
C GLU A 299 18.12 -15.50 0.80
N LEU A 300 17.31 -14.72 0.06
CA LEU A 300 17.51 -13.29 -0.13
C LEU A 300 17.51 -12.53 1.20
N THR A 301 16.54 -12.81 2.06
CA THR A 301 16.41 -12.21 3.39
C THR A 301 17.62 -12.52 4.27
N VAL A 302 17.98 -13.80 4.40
CA VAL A 302 19.12 -14.23 5.20
C VAL A 302 20.44 -13.64 4.68
N ARG A 303 20.61 -13.55 3.36
CA ARG A 303 21.80 -12.92 2.76
C ARG A 303 21.90 -11.45 3.16
N GLN A 304 20.84 -10.67 3.02
CA GLN A 304 20.83 -9.25 3.41
C GLN A 304 21.06 -9.07 4.91
N MET A 305 20.39 -9.87 5.75
CA MET A 305 20.60 -9.83 7.20
C MET A 305 22.06 -10.14 7.59
N ASN A 306 22.72 -11.09 6.90
CA ASN A 306 24.14 -11.40 7.14
C ASN A 306 25.05 -10.25 6.69
N GLU A 307 24.75 -9.55 5.59
CA GLU A 307 25.45 -8.34 5.19
C GLU A 307 25.34 -7.26 6.28
N ASP A 308 24.13 -7.05 6.80
CA ASP A 308 23.86 -6.05 7.86
C ASP A 308 24.54 -6.42 9.18
N LEU A 309 24.50 -7.68 9.62
CA LEU A 309 25.21 -8.19 10.80
C LEU A 309 26.73 -8.01 10.68
N THR A 310 27.28 -8.30 9.50
CA THR A 310 28.72 -8.12 9.25
C THR A 310 29.14 -6.67 9.38
N GLU A 311 28.35 -5.74 8.85
CA GLU A 311 28.60 -4.31 8.97
C GLU A 311 28.47 -3.84 10.42
N LEU A 312 27.44 -4.30 11.15
CA LEU A 312 27.28 -3.99 12.57
C LEU A 312 28.47 -4.46 13.40
N GLN A 313 28.95 -5.68 13.18
CA GLN A 313 30.13 -6.19 13.89
C GLN A 313 31.37 -5.32 13.67
N LYS A 314 31.63 -4.86 12.44
CA LYS A 314 32.73 -3.94 12.12
C LYS A 314 32.57 -2.61 12.86
N LEU A 315 31.36 -2.03 12.84
CA LEU A 315 31.06 -0.77 13.51
C LEU A 315 31.24 -0.86 15.03
N TYR A 316 30.98 -2.02 15.65
CA TYR A 316 31.22 -2.28 17.08
C TYR A 316 32.69 -2.41 17.40
N GLN A 317 33.44 -3.23 16.67
CA GLN A 317 34.88 -3.44 16.90
C GLN A 317 35.65 -2.10 16.85
N ASP A 318 35.27 -1.21 15.96
CA ASP A 318 35.84 0.15 15.89
C ASP A 318 35.49 1.01 17.11
N SER A 319 34.45 0.62 17.90
CA SER A 319 34.02 1.31 19.12
C SER A 319 34.75 0.80 20.34
N GLU A 320 34.95 -0.52 20.48
CA GLU A 320 35.62 -1.13 21.63
C GLU A 320 37.07 -0.68 21.74
N ASN A 321 37.73 -0.40 20.62
CA ASN A 321 39.07 0.18 20.61
C ASN A 321 39.14 1.62 21.16
N ARG A 322 38.00 2.27 21.47
CA ARG A 322 37.93 3.65 21.97
C ARG A 322 37.26 3.82 23.33
N ILE A 323 36.56 2.81 23.87
CA ILE A 323 35.82 2.97 25.14
C ILE A 323 35.92 1.68 25.99
N SER A 324 36.73 1.73 27.02
CA SER A 324 36.65 0.79 28.14
C SER A 324 35.47 1.20 29.04
N SER A 325 34.29 0.68 28.86
CA SER A 325 33.23 0.56 29.88
C SER A 325 31.97 -0.09 29.29
N SER A 326 31.54 -1.16 29.97
CA SER A 326 30.28 -1.91 29.93
C SER A 326 29.41 -1.90 28.65
N PRO A 327 29.13 -3.08 28.09
CA PRO A 327 28.09 -3.21 27.08
C PRO A 327 26.72 -3.09 27.75
N SER A 328 26.05 -1.95 27.61
CA SER A 328 24.64 -1.84 27.95
C SER A 328 23.80 -2.09 26.70
N SER A 329 22.76 -2.89 26.85
CA SER A 329 21.72 -3.15 25.85
C SER A 329 21.00 -1.88 25.34
N ASP A 330 21.24 -0.74 25.99
CA ASP A 330 20.63 0.55 25.68
C ASP A 330 21.20 1.28 24.44
N ARG A 331 22.27 0.75 23.83
CA ARG A 331 22.92 1.41 22.67
C ARG A 331 22.15 1.28 21.34
N PHE A 332 21.10 0.47 21.32
CA PHE A 332 20.24 0.29 20.14
C PHE A 332 18.97 1.14 20.18
N ARG A 333 18.79 1.92 21.25
CA ARG A 333 17.61 2.77 21.39
C ARG A 333 17.89 4.14 20.79
N THR A 334 16.96 4.63 20.00
CA THR A 334 16.84 6.02 19.57
C THR A 334 16.70 6.99 20.76
N GLN A 335 16.37 6.45 21.96
CA GLN A 335 16.28 7.21 23.23
C GLN A 335 17.62 7.88 23.59
N GLY A 336 17.61 9.20 23.60
CA GLY A 336 18.77 10.02 23.96
C GLY A 336 19.26 10.94 22.82
N TYR A 337 18.73 10.79 21.61
CA TYR A 337 18.93 11.75 20.54
C TYR A 337 17.72 12.68 20.48
N ALA A 338 17.94 13.96 20.78
CA ALA A 338 16.93 14.99 20.61
C ALA A 338 17.19 15.76 19.30
N LEU A 339 16.15 15.97 18.52
CA LEU A 339 16.21 16.90 17.41
C LEU A 339 16.19 18.35 17.96
N SER A 340 16.85 19.27 17.26
CA SER A 340 16.77 20.69 17.60
C SER A 340 15.36 21.27 17.38
N ASP A 341 14.59 20.64 16.52
CA ASP A 341 13.20 20.95 16.21
C ASP A 341 12.45 19.64 15.89
N SER A 342 11.53 19.24 16.73
CA SER A 342 10.70 18.05 16.60
C SER A 342 9.33 18.34 15.95
N ASN A 343 9.13 19.58 15.45
CA ASN A 343 7.89 19.90 14.74
C ASN A 343 7.81 19.11 13.42
N PRO A 344 6.74 18.32 13.18
CA PRO A 344 6.63 17.47 11.98
C PRO A 344 6.74 18.24 10.66
N ALA A 345 6.15 19.44 10.56
CA ALA A 345 6.24 20.25 9.34
C ALA A 345 7.68 20.76 9.10
N SER A 346 8.43 21.08 10.15
CA SER A 346 9.84 21.45 10.07
C SER A 346 10.71 20.27 9.65
N ILE A 347 10.43 19.08 10.17
CA ILE A 347 11.12 17.85 9.76
C ILE A 347 10.89 17.56 8.28
N LEU A 348 9.64 17.62 7.80
CA LEU A 348 9.31 17.44 6.38
C LEU A 348 10.02 18.44 5.48
N THR A 349 10.09 19.72 5.88
CA THR A 349 10.84 20.77 5.17
C THR A 349 12.34 20.44 5.11
N THR A 350 12.89 19.94 6.21
CA THR A 350 14.29 19.53 6.29
C THR A 350 14.56 18.35 5.36
N LEU A 351 13.72 17.32 5.39
CA LEU A 351 13.82 16.14 4.52
C LEU A 351 13.74 16.53 3.05
N ALA A 352 12.75 17.34 2.64
CA ALA A 352 12.63 17.84 1.27
C ALA A 352 13.91 18.58 0.81
N GLY A 353 14.54 19.34 1.70
CA GLY A 353 15.82 20.01 1.45
C GLY A 353 16.99 19.08 1.19
N LYS A 354 16.96 17.85 1.72
CA LYS A 354 18.02 16.83 1.58
C LYS A 354 17.99 16.11 0.23
N LEU A 355 16.92 16.18 -0.52
CA LEU A 355 16.73 15.41 -1.77
C LEU A 355 17.66 15.82 -2.92
N LYS A 356 18.20 17.03 -2.90
CA LYS A 356 18.87 17.68 -4.06
C LYS A 356 20.01 16.88 -4.73
N GLY A 357 20.71 16.04 -3.99
CA GLY A 357 21.84 15.25 -4.51
C GLY A 357 21.39 13.95 -5.18
N ASP A 358 20.54 13.22 -4.48
CA ASP A 358 20.26 11.82 -4.74
C ASP A 358 18.91 11.56 -5.42
N PHE A 359 18.01 12.55 -5.43
CA PHE A 359 16.67 12.43 -6.00
C PHE A 359 16.40 13.49 -7.08
N PRO A 360 15.49 13.22 -8.03
CA PRO A 360 14.93 14.28 -8.87
C PRO A 360 14.21 15.34 -8.02
N SER A 361 14.04 16.54 -8.58
CA SER A 361 13.34 17.59 -7.84
C SER A 361 11.88 17.20 -7.59
N PRO A 362 11.37 17.35 -6.36
CA PRO A 362 9.97 17.06 -6.10
C PRO A 362 9.07 18.01 -6.90
N PRO A 363 7.90 17.56 -7.34
CA PRO A 363 6.88 18.45 -7.86
C PRO A 363 6.45 19.48 -6.81
N SER A 364 5.83 20.57 -7.27
CA SER A 364 5.20 21.52 -6.35
C SER A 364 3.92 20.90 -5.82
N ALA A 365 3.87 20.63 -4.53
CA ALA A 365 2.69 20.12 -3.84
C ALA A 365 2.62 20.76 -2.45
N SER A 366 1.42 21.10 -1.98
CA SER A 366 1.23 21.52 -0.60
C SER A 366 1.19 20.30 0.31
N VAL A 367 1.72 20.42 1.51
CA VAL A 367 1.69 19.37 2.53
C VAL A 367 1.13 19.95 3.81
N THR A 368 0.06 19.37 4.30
CA THR A 368 -0.56 19.71 5.58
C THR A 368 -0.32 18.58 6.57
N VAL A 369 0.17 18.91 7.76
CA VAL A 369 0.23 17.97 8.87
C VAL A 369 -1.03 18.11 9.69
N LYS A 370 -1.77 17.03 9.85
CA LYS A 370 -2.91 16.92 10.75
C LYS A 370 -2.62 15.93 11.87
N TYR A 371 -3.37 16.03 12.94
CA TYR A 371 -3.29 15.07 14.04
C TYR A 371 -4.51 14.16 14.01
N VAL A 372 -4.27 12.88 14.29
CA VAL A 372 -5.34 11.91 14.50
C VAL A 372 -6.21 12.36 15.66
N GLN A 373 -7.50 12.16 15.58
CA GLN A 373 -8.42 12.42 16.70
C GLN A 373 -8.10 11.46 17.86
N GLU A 374 -8.18 11.95 19.11
CA GLU A 374 -7.81 11.21 20.32
C GLU A 374 -8.51 9.84 20.41
N SER A 375 -9.77 9.78 20.00
CA SER A 375 -10.58 8.55 19.97
C SER A 375 -10.13 7.50 18.94
N LEU A 376 -9.35 7.91 17.93
CA LEU A 376 -8.77 7.03 16.90
C LEU A 376 -7.33 6.60 17.21
N GLU A 377 -6.67 7.24 18.18
CA GLU A 377 -5.25 7.03 18.43
C GLU A 377 -4.89 5.57 18.73
N ALA A 378 -5.79 4.83 19.37
CA ALA A 378 -5.57 3.41 19.68
C ALA A 378 -5.59 2.47 18.46
N TYR A 379 -6.15 2.93 17.33
CA TYR A 379 -6.48 2.08 16.18
C TYR A 379 -5.65 2.37 14.93
N VAL A 380 -4.86 3.43 14.93
CA VAL A 380 -4.09 3.84 13.76
C VAL A 380 -2.60 3.88 14.02
N SER A 381 -1.80 3.74 12.98
CA SER A 381 -0.34 3.81 13.00
C SER A 381 0.17 5.16 13.56
N PRO A 382 1.45 5.24 13.98
CA PRO A 382 2.04 6.48 14.50
C PRO A 382 1.99 7.67 13.54
N ALA A 383 2.04 7.41 12.23
CA ALA A 383 1.77 8.37 11.19
C ALA A 383 1.29 7.65 9.92
N PHE A 384 0.59 8.37 9.03
CA PHE A 384 0.26 7.87 7.71
C PHE A 384 0.03 9.02 6.72
N TYR A 385 0.38 8.76 5.46
CA TYR A 385 0.10 9.65 4.36
C TYR A 385 -1.25 9.31 3.72
N MET A 386 -2.16 10.29 3.68
CA MET A 386 -3.42 10.15 2.96
C MET A 386 -3.19 10.46 1.48
N ILE A 387 -3.30 9.43 0.64
CA ILE A 387 -3.14 9.58 -0.82
C ILE A 387 -4.29 10.42 -1.36
N PRO A 388 -4.01 11.55 -2.04
CA PRO A 388 -5.07 12.39 -2.61
C PRO A 388 -5.67 11.76 -3.86
N PRO A 389 -6.89 12.18 -4.27
CA PRO A 389 -7.46 11.83 -5.56
C PRO A 389 -6.52 12.14 -6.72
N ILE A 390 -6.54 11.31 -7.77
CA ILE A 390 -5.61 11.44 -8.92
C ILE A 390 -5.79 12.76 -9.69
N ASP A 391 -6.96 13.34 -9.61
CA ASP A 391 -7.32 14.65 -10.18
C ASP A 391 -7.12 15.83 -9.21
N ASN A 392 -6.59 15.60 -7.99
CA ASN A 392 -6.28 16.63 -6.99
C ASN A 392 -4.97 16.39 -6.25
N THR A 393 -3.90 16.13 -6.96
CA THR A 393 -2.57 15.77 -6.39
C THR A 393 -1.82 16.93 -5.72
N GLN A 394 -2.39 18.14 -5.73
CA GLN A 394 -1.76 19.33 -5.15
C GLN A 394 -1.92 19.42 -3.63
N GLU A 395 -2.95 18.80 -3.07
CA GLU A 395 -3.31 18.87 -1.65
C GLU A 395 -2.97 17.54 -0.98
N ASN A 396 -1.95 17.53 -0.14
CA ASN A 396 -1.46 16.31 0.51
C ASN A 396 -1.55 16.46 2.02
N VAL A 397 -1.94 15.37 2.69
CA VAL A 397 -2.09 15.34 4.15
C VAL A 397 -1.27 14.19 4.74
N ILE A 398 -0.49 14.51 5.77
CA ILE A 398 0.15 13.50 6.62
C ILE A 398 -0.48 13.61 8.00
N TYR A 399 -1.02 12.50 8.50
CA TYR A 399 -1.57 12.39 9.83
C TYR A 399 -0.52 11.92 10.82
N ILE A 400 -0.53 12.51 12.01
CA ILE A 400 0.33 12.12 13.15
C ILE A 400 -0.54 11.66 14.30
N ASN A 401 -0.26 10.47 14.80
CA ASN A 401 -0.92 9.90 15.97
C ASN A 401 -0.17 10.31 17.25
N ARG A 402 -0.79 11.16 18.07
CA ARG A 402 -0.18 11.63 19.33
C ARG A 402 -0.13 10.56 20.40
N GLY A 403 -1.09 9.66 20.43
CA GLY A 403 -1.14 8.54 21.38
C GLY A 403 0.00 7.53 21.17
N HIS A 404 0.52 7.44 19.94
CA HIS A 404 1.63 6.57 19.59
C HIS A 404 2.84 7.35 19.03
N MET A 405 3.03 8.60 19.50
CA MET A 405 4.14 9.44 19.06
C MET A 405 5.48 8.76 19.36
N PRO A 406 6.29 8.45 18.36
CA PRO A 406 7.62 7.89 18.57
C PRO A 406 8.59 8.95 19.11
N ASP A 407 9.78 8.51 19.56
CA ASP A 407 10.87 9.45 19.86
C ASP A 407 11.30 10.25 18.61
N ASP A 408 12.02 11.36 18.83
CA ASP A 408 12.37 12.34 17.80
C ASP A 408 13.04 11.72 16.55
N LEU A 409 13.95 10.78 16.72
CA LEU A 409 14.63 10.15 15.58
C LEU A 409 13.73 9.17 14.84
N THR A 410 12.93 8.41 15.55
CA THR A 410 11.93 7.52 14.94
C THR A 410 10.88 8.35 14.22
N LEU A 411 10.43 9.48 14.81
CA LEU A 411 9.54 10.41 14.11
C LEU A 411 10.18 10.95 12.82
N PHE A 412 11.48 11.27 12.84
CA PHE A 412 12.21 11.75 11.66
C PHE A 412 12.18 10.71 10.54
N THR A 413 12.45 9.44 10.84
CA THR A 413 12.46 8.37 9.83
C THR A 413 11.06 7.97 9.40
N THR A 414 10.06 7.99 10.31
CA THR A 414 8.64 7.80 9.98
C THR A 414 8.15 8.90 9.01
N LEU A 415 8.50 10.16 9.27
CA LEU A 415 8.17 11.25 8.35
C LEU A 415 8.94 11.19 7.02
N ALA A 416 10.07 10.51 6.97
CA ALA A 416 10.73 10.21 5.72
C ALA A 416 10.00 9.11 4.94
N HIS A 417 9.45 8.10 5.65
CA HIS A 417 8.60 7.05 5.09
C HIS A 417 7.31 7.63 4.50
N GLU A 418 6.57 8.42 5.29
CA GLU A 418 5.28 8.99 4.87
C GLU A 418 5.42 10.18 3.91
N GLY A 419 6.49 10.96 4.04
CA GLY A 419 6.68 12.22 3.34
C GLY A 419 7.79 12.18 2.29
N TYR A 420 8.98 12.70 2.67
CA TYR A 420 10.13 12.89 1.78
C TYR A 420 11.35 12.07 2.24
N PRO A 421 11.86 11.15 1.38
CA PRO A 421 11.48 10.82 0.01
C PRO A 421 10.52 9.62 -0.15
N GLY A 422 9.70 9.32 0.84
CA GLY A 422 8.78 8.17 0.87
C GLY A 422 7.48 8.35 0.08
N HIS A 423 6.35 7.95 0.66
CA HIS A 423 5.05 7.83 0.00
C HIS A 423 4.58 9.12 -0.69
N LEU A 424 4.59 10.25 -0.02
CA LEU A 424 4.14 11.53 -0.59
C LEU A 424 4.99 11.90 -1.81
N TYR A 425 6.31 11.79 -1.69
CA TYR A 425 7.21 12.09 -2.80
C TYR A 425 7.04 11.11 -3.96
N GLN A 426 6.94 9.82 -3.68
CA GLN A 426 6.70 8.77 -4.67
C GLN A 426 5.42 9.05 -5.46
N THR A 427 4.30 9.27 -4.74
CA THR A 427 2.98 9.50 -5.32
C THR A 427 2.95 10.77 -6.17
N THR A 428 3.37 11.90 -5.60
CA THR A 428 3.32 13.19 -6.32
C THR A 428 4.28 13.22 -7.50
N TYR A 429 5.47 12.58 -7.39
CA TYR A 429 6.39 12.48 -8.50
C TYR A 429 5.82 11.64 -9.64
N TYR A 430 5.30 10.45 -9.32
CA TYR A 430 4.69 9.58 -10.32
C TYR A 430 3.50 10.25 -11.02
N GLN A 431 2.59 10.86 -10.27
CA GLN A 431 1.45 11.59 -10.83
C GLN A 431 1.90 12.75 -11.74
N SER A 432 3.03 13.39 -11.46
CA SER A 432 3.58 14.45 -12.32
C SER A 432 4.07 13.95 -13.68
N THR A 433 4.17 12.65 -13.90
CA THR A 433 4.47 12.04 -15.21
C THR A 433 3.25 11.84 -16.09
N ASP A 434 2.06 12.20 -15.59
CA ASP A 434 0.77 12.05 -16.28
C ASP A 434 0.47 10.60 -16.70
N PRO A 435 0.50 9.63 -15.77
CA PRO A 435 0.24 8.23 -16.08
C PRO A 435 -1.23 8.02 -16.46
N HIS A 436 -1.51 6.97 -17.27
CA HIS A 436 -2.88 6.59 -17.56
C HIS A 436 -3.64 6.29 -16.25
N PRO A 437 -4.89 6.80 -16.05
CA PRO A 437 -5.65 6.66 -14.79
C PRO A 437 -5.78 5.23 -14.27
N VAL A 438 -5.87 4.22 -15.15
CA VAL A 438 -5.91 2.80 -14.75
C VAL A 438 -4.74 2.39 -13.84
N ARG A 439 -3.58 3.06 -13.98
CA ARG A 439 -2.38 2.77 -13.18
C ARG A 439 -2.57 3.05 -11.69
N SER A 440 -3.53 3.92 -11.32
CA SER A 440 -3.85 4.21 -9.91
C SER A 440 -4.57 3.06 -9.19
N LEU A 441 -5.18 2.15 -9.96
CA LEU A 441 -5.87 0.98 -9.41
C LEU A 441 -4.92 -0.23 -9.23
N LEU A 442 -3.74 -0.19 -9.85
CA LEU A 442 -2.81 -1.33 -9.88
C LEU A 442 -1.86 -1.24 -8.69
N ASN A 443 -2.26 -1.87 -7.58
CA ASN A 443 -1.46 -1.88 -6.37
C ASN A 443 -0.33 -2.92 -6.43
N TYR A 444 0.87 -2.49 -6.06
CA TYR A 444 2.06 -3.32 -5.88
C TYR A 444 2.70 -2.98 -4.53
N GLY A 445 2.26 -3.65 -3.47
CA GLY A 445 2.68 -3.37 -2.09
C GLY A 445 4.19 -3.31 -1.92
N GLY A 446 4.92 -4.27 -2.51
CA GLY A 446 6.39 -4.26 -2.44
C GLY A 446 7.05 -3.09 -3.17
N TYR A 447 6.42 -2.53 -4.23
CA TYR A 447 6.89 -1.28 -4.81
C TYR A 447 6.60 -0.09 -3.89
N THR A 448 5.40 0.01 -3.36
CA THR A 448 4.95 1.17 -2.58
C THR A 448 5.63 1.20 -1.21
N GLU A 449 5.45 0.14 -0.42
CA GLU A 449 6.01 0.02 0.92
C GLU A 449 7.53 -0.21 0.91
N GLY A 450 8.01 -0.99 -0.06
CA GLY A 450 9.44 -1.22 -0.24
C GLY A 450 10.20 0.06 -0.59
N TRP A 451 9.62 0.95 -1.41
CA TRP A 451 10.19 2.26 -1.68
C TRP A 451 10.20 3.14 -0.41
N ALA A 452 9.09 3.22 0.31
CA ALA A 452 9.01 4.02 1.52
C ALA A 452 9.98 3.50 2.61
N THR A 453 10.12 2.17 2.75
CA THR A 453 11.12 1.54 3.61
C THR A 453 12.55 1.85 3.14
N TYR A 454 12.82 1.79 1.84
CA TYR A 454 14.11 2.20 1.27
C TYR A 454 14.42 3.67 1.56
N ALA A 455 13.44 4.54 1.44
CA ALA A 455 13.53 5.96 1.79
C ALA A 455 13.78 6.19 3.28
N GLU A 456 13.08 5.48 4.13
CA GLU A 456 13.26 5.47 5.59
C GLU A 456 14.69 5.05 5.96
N MET A 457 15.19 3.95 5.38
CA MET A 457 16.56 3.47 5.62
C MET A 457 17.62 4.47 5.16
N LEU A 458 17.38 5.23 4.09
CA LEU A 458 18.27 6.32 3.66
C LEU A 458 18.21 7.52 4.60
N SER A 459 17.07 7.79 5.21
CA SER A 459 16.83 8.97 6.04
C SER A 459 17.69 9.00 7.31
N TRP A 460 18.11 7.85 7.84
CA TRP A 460 19.07 7.78 8.94
C TRP A 460 20.34 8.59 8.66
N TYR A 461 20.79 8.62 7.38
CA TYR A 461 21.97 9.39 6.96
C TYR A 461 21.68 10.89 6.73
N TYR A 462 20.41 11.29 6.74
CA TYR A 462 19.96 12.69 6.69
C TYR A 462 19.72 13.28 8.08
N ALA A 463 19.51 12.43 9.08
CA ALA A 463 19.31 12.83 10.47
C ALA A 463 20.57 13.54 11.02
N PRO A 464 20.42 14.47 11.99
CA PRO A 464 21.54 15.24 12.56
C PRO A 464 22.33 14.41 13.61
N ILE A 465 22.75 13.23 13.23
CA ILE A 465 23.54 12.29 14.03
C ILE A 465 24.86 11.94 13.32
N SER A 466 25.77 11.26 14.02
CA SER A 466 27.01 10.84 13.39
C SER A 466 26.73 9.79 12.31
N LYS A 467 27.56 9.75 11.24
CA LYS A 467 27.44 8.73 10.18
C LYS A 467 27.54 7.30 10.73
N LYS A 468 28.26 7.13 11.83
CA LYS A 468 28.40 5.83 12.51
C LYS A 468 27.10 5.44 13.19
N ASP A 469 26.48 6.34 13.93
CA ASP A 469 25.20 6.10 14.60
C ASP A 469 24.10 5.88 13.56
N ALA A 470 24.10 6.68 12.49
CA ALA A 470 23.18 6.47 11.37
C ALA A 470 23.30 5.06 10.77
N ALA A 471 24.51 4.59 10.53
CA ALA A 471 24.73 3.23 10.02
C ALA A 471 24.30 2.15 11.02
N LEU A 472 24.58 2.32 12.31
CA LEU A 472 24.15 1.39 13.37
C LEU A 472 22.63 1.28 13.44
N LEU A 473 21.92 2.40 13.48
CA LEU A 473 20.47 2.45 13.58
C LEU A 473 19.81 1.89 12.31
N GLN A 474 20.29 2.28 11.13
CA GLN A 474 19.80 1.78 9.86
C GLN A 474 19.95 0.26 9.75
N LYS A 475 21.13 -0.30 10.10
CA LYS A 475 21.36 -1.74 10.05
C LYS A 475 20.50 -2.49 11.06
N ASN A 476 20.31 -1.93 12.26
CA ASN A 476 19.43 -2.51 13.26
C ASN A 476 17.96 -2.52 12.80
N SER A 477 17.46 -1.41 12.23
CA SER A 477 16.09 -1.35 11.68
C SER A 477 15.89 -2.36 10.56
N SER A 478 16.85 -2.49 9.64
CA SER A 478 16.83 -3.50 8.57
C SER A 478 16.77 -4.92 9.11
N LEU A 479 17.57 -5.25 10.15
CA LEU A 479 17.57 -6.57 10.78
C LEU A 479 16.22 -6.90 11.44
N ILE A 480 15.60 -5.95 12.14
CA ILE A 480 14.30 -6.15 12.79
C ILE A 480 13.23 -6.49 11.73
N LEU A 481 13.18 -5.74 10.63
CA LEU A 481 12.25 -6.03 9.54
C LEU A 481 12.55 -7.39 8.89
N GLY A 482 13.83 -7.75 8.74
CA GLY A 482 14.24 -9.07 8.23
C GLY A 482 13.80 -10.23 9.15
N ILE A 483 13.85 -10.04 10.46
CA ILE A 483 13.36 -11.02 11.45
C ILE A 483 11.85 -11.22 11.27
N TYR A 484 11.08 -10.14 11.14
CA TYR A 484 9.63 -10.23 10.90
C TYR A 484 9.30 -10.90 9.57
N ALA A 485 10.00 -10.58 8.50
CA ALA A 485 9.82 -11.24 7.20
C ALA A 485 10.15 -12.74 7.24
N LEU A 486 11.21 -13.16 7.96
CA LEU A 486 11.50 -14.58 8.16
C LEU A 486 10.45 -15.28 9.03
N ALA A 487 9.92 -14.59 10.06
CA ALA A 487 8.85 -15.14 10.90
C ALA A 487 7.56 -15.33 10.08
N ASP A 488 7.20 -14.38 9.22
CA ASP A 488 6.05 -14.46 8.32
C ASP A 488 6.16 -15.70 7.42
N MET A 489 7.28 -15.85 6.71
CA MET A 489 7.55 -17.04 5.89
C MET A 489 7.66 -18.34 6.72
N GLY A 490 8.13 -18.25 7.96
CA GLY A 490 8.21 -19.39 8.89
C GLY A 490 6.83 -19.88 9.31
N ILE A 491 5.95 -18.98 9.70
CA ILE A 491 4.58 -19.27 10.16
C ILE A 491 3.73 -19.80 9.00
N HIS A 492 3.66 -19.03 7.90
CA HIS A 492 2.74 -19.33 6.81
C HIS A 492 3.21 -20.41 5.84
N TYR A 493 4.53 -20.58 5.68
CA TYR A 493 5.07 -21.56 4.73
C TYR A 493 5.66 -22.79 5.41
N ASP A 494 6.46 -22.63 6.50
CA ASP A 494 7.07 -23.75 7.20
C ASP A 494 6.19 -24.32 8.31
N GLY A 495 5.19 -23.58 8.78
CA GLY A 495 4.23 -23.99 9.81
C GLY A 495 4.79 -23.85 11.24
N TRP A 496 5.57 -22.78 11.48
CA TRP A 496 6.05 -22.49 12.83
C TRP A 496 4.88 -22.25 13.77
N SER A 497 4.96 -22.91 14.92
CA SER A 497 4.11 -22.62 16.07
C SER A 497 4.60 -21.37 16.82
N LEU A 498 3.83 -20.89 17.77
CA LEU A 498 4.28 -19.84 18.69
C LEU A 498 5.57 -20.24 19.40
N SER A 499 5.73 -21.53 19.79
CA SER A 499 6.95 -22.03 20.42
C SER A 499 8.17 -21.94 19.50
N ASP A 500 8.01 -22.30 18.22
CA ASP A 500 9.09 -22.20 17.23
C ASP A 500 9.46 -20.73 16.99
N THR A 501 8.47 -19.86 16.93
CA THR A 501 8.65 -18.42 16.76
C THR A 501 9.37 -17.80 17.97
N LEU A 502 9.02 -18.18 19.21
CA LEU A 502 9.74 -17.77 20.42
C LEU A 502 11.21 -18.15 20.37
N VAL A 503 11.52 -19.41 20.01
CA VAL A 503 12.91 -19.87 19.86
C VAL A 503 13.65 -19.08 18.79
N PHE A 504 12.99 -18.80 17.66
CA PHE A 504 13.58 -18.01 16.59
C PHE A 504 13.92 -16.58 17.04
N PHE A 505 12.98 -15.87 17.66
CA PHE A 505 13.21 -14.51 18.17
C PHE A 505 14.28 -14.45 19.27
N GLN A 506 14.32 -15.47 20.16
CA GLN A 506 15.36 -15.60 21.18
C GLN A 506 16.76 -15.73 20.58
N SER A 507 16.91 -16.37 19.41
CA SER A 507 18.19 -16.48 18.72
C SER A 507 18.78 -15.13 18.27
N TYR A 508 17.92 -14.09 18.16
CA TYR A 508 18.30 -12.70 17.90
C TYR A 508 18.31 -11.81 19.15
N GLY A 509 18.15 -12.41 20.35
CA GLY A 509 18.18 -11.68 21.63
C GLY A 509 16.85 -11.02 22.01
N ILE A 510 15.74 -11.29 21.31
CA ILE A 510 14.39 -10.83 21.63
C ILE A 510 13.75 -11.87 22.54
N THR A 511 13.65 -11.58 23.85
CA THR A 511 13.28 -12.55 24.89
C THR A 511 11.94 -12.26 25.57
N ASP A 512 11.28 -11.16 25.24
CA ASP A 512 9.96 -10.82 25.73
C ASP A 512 8.91 -11.71 25.07
N ALA A 513 8.38 -12.68 25.83
CA ALA A 513 7.48 -13.69 25.32
C ALA A 513 6.09 -13.11 24.95
N ASP A 514 5.62 -12.10 25.69
CA ASP A 514 4.33 -11.49 25.43
C ASP A 514 4.40 -10.65 24.14
N ALA A 515 5.46 -9.86 23.97
CA ALA A 515 5.69 -9.12 22.72
C ALA A 515 5.84 -10.03 21.49
N VAL A 516 6.54 -11.18 21.64
CA VAL A 516 6.66 -12.15 20.53
C VAL A 516 5.32 -12.82 20.24
N LYS A 517 4.50 -13.09 21.25
CA LYS A 517 3.15 -13.64 21.06
C LYS A 517 2.29 -12.66 20.26
N ASP A 518 2.29 -11.37 20.62
CA ASP A 518 1.55 -10.34 19.90
C ASP A 518 1.97 -10.26 18.42
N VAL A 519 3.29 -10.34 18.17
CA VAL A 519 3.83 -10.37 16.79
C VAL A 519 3.39 -11.63 16.06
N TYR A 520 3.40 -12.80 16.70
CA TYR A 520 2.93 -14.05 16.12
C TYR A 520 1.45 -13.97 15.71
N GLU A 521 0.59 -13.45 16.58
CA GLU A 521 -0.84 -13.32 16.33
C GLU A 521 -1.12 -12.34 15.18
N ARG A 522 -0.40 -11.22 15.13
CA ARG A 522 -0.49 -10.26 14.01
C ARG A 522 -0.06 -10.87 12.68
N ILE A 523 1.08 -11.58 12.65
CA ILE A 523 1.54 -12.26 11.44
C ILE A 523 0.50 -13.31 11.02
N ALA A 524 0.00 -14.11 11.96
CA ALA A 524 -0.96 -15.17 11.65
C ALA A 524 -2.28 -14.62 11.07
N ALA A 525 -2.66 -13.40 11.44
CA ALA A 525 -3.87 -12.72 10.97
C ALA A 525 -3.71 -11.98 9.64
N ASP A 526 -2.49 -11.57 9.29
CA ASP A 526 -2.21 -10.75 8.09
C ASP A 526 -1.00 -11.30 7.33
N PRO A 527 -1.20 -12.38 6.55
CA PRO A 527 -0.13 -13.06 5.82
C PRO A 527 0.54 -12.17 4.77
N ALA A 528 1.87 -12.27 4.67
CA ALA A 528 2.72 -11.54 3.74
C ALA A 528 2.78 -10.01 3.97
N ASN A 529 2.14 -9.47 4.98
CA ASN A 529 2.15 -8.04 5.28
C ASN A 529 3.58 -7.51 5.50
N TYR A 530 4.39 -8.19 6.33
CA TYR A 530 5.77 -7.76 6.55
C TYR A 530 6.68 -7.98 5.33
N LEU A 531 6.28 -8.85 4.38
CA LEU A 531 7.07 -9.08 3.17
C LEU A 531 7.06 -7.86 2.24
N LYS A 532 5.93 -7.17 2.08
CA LYS A 532 5.88 -5.99 1.20
C LYS A 532 6.88 -4.90 1.62
N TYR A 533 7.09 -4.71 2.92
CA TYR A 533 8.10 -3.78 3.45
C TYR A 533 9.52 -4.27 3.21
N TYR A 534 9.87 -5.43 3.77
CA TYR A 534 11.26 -5.89 3.77
C TYR A 534 11.72 -6.44 2.43
N ILE A 535 10.93 -7.31 1.80
CA ILE A 535 11.29 -7.85 0.47
C ILE A 535 11.30 -6.73 -0.56
N GLY A 536 10.29 -5.84 -0.53
CA GLY A 536 10.29 -4.66 -1.40
C GLY A 536 11.56 -3.82 -1.24
N TYR A 537 11.96 -3.51 0.00
CA TYR A 537 13.21 -2.82 0.29
C TYR A 537 14.43 -3.54 -0.28
N VAL A 538 14.56 -4.84 -0.05
CA VAL A 538 15.71 -5.61 -0.52
C VAL A 538 15.73 -5.73 -2.05
N GLU A 539 14.58 -5.88 -2.71
CA GLU A 539 14.49 -5.86 -4.18
C GLU A 539 14.94 -4.49 -4.75
N PHE A 540 14.63 -3.36 -4.11
CA PHE A 540 15.19 -2.06 -4.50
C PHE A 540 16.72 -2.01 -4.33
N LEU A 541 17.26 -2.63 -3.29
CA LEU A 541 18.72 -2.76 -3.14
C LEU A 541 19.34 -3.60 -4.26
N GLU A 542 18.71 -4.71 -4.62
CA GLU A 542 19.17 -5.58 -5.73
C GLU A 542 19.06 -4.83 -7.07
N LEU A 543 17.96 -4.16 -7.37
CA LEU A 543 17.83 -3.30 -8.56
C LEU A 543 18.92 -2.23 -8.63
N LYS A 544 19.26 -1.63 -7.50
CA LYS A 544 20.33 -0.63 -7.42
C LYS A 544 21.71 -1.25 -7.66
N LYS A 545 21.96 -2.45 -7.11
CA LYS A 545 23.20 -3.21 -7.38
C LYS A 545 23.32 -3.53 -8.88
N ASP A 546 22.21 -3.95 -9.51
CA ASP A 546 22.15 -4.21 -10.96
C ASP A 546 22.40 -2.94 -11.77
N ALA A 547 21.80 -1.80 -11.39
CA ALA A 547 22.01 -0.52 -12.05
C ALA A 547 23.46 -0.03 -11.93
N VAL A 548 24.10 -0.21 -10.77
CA VAL A 548 25.52 0.12 -10.61
C VAL A 548 26.38 -0.73 -11.55
N LYS A 549 26.07 -2.01 -11.67
CA LYS A 549 26.81 -2.96 -12.53
C LYS A 549 26.61 -2.65 -14.02
N ASP A 550 25.38 -2.41 -14.45
CA ASP A 550 25.02 -2.21 -15.87
C ASP A 550 25.44 -0.83 -16.38
N TRP A 551 25.13 0.24 -15.64
CA TRP A 551 25.45 1.61 -16.05
C TRP A 551 26.89 2.01 -15.75
N GLY A 552 27.61 1.29 -14.89
CA GLY A 552 29.02 1.54 -14.57
C GLY A 552 29.28 3.00 -14.19
N LYS A 553 30.15 3.68 -14.97
CA LYS A 553 30.49 5.11 -14.73
C LYS A 553 29.33 6.10 -14.95
N ASP A 554 28.29 5.68 -15.65
CA ASP A 554 27.11 6.51 -15.93
C ASP A 554 26.03 6.35 -14.83
N PHE A 555 26.30 5.55 -13.80
CA PHE A 555 25.43 5.41 -12.63
C PHE A 555 25.43 6.70 -11.79
N SER A 556 24.24 7.10 -11.37
CA SER A 556 24.05 8.02 -10.23
C SER A 556 22.78 7.66 -9.49
N GLN A 557 22.74 7.89 -8.18
CA GLN A 557 21.54 7.69 -7.37
C GLN A 557 20.34 8.42 -7.97
N LYS A 558 20.53 9.67 -8.34
CA LYS A 558 19.51 10.52 -8.96
C LYS A 558 18.93 9.93 -10.25
N ARG A 559 19.77 9.33 -11.10
CA ARG A 559 19.33 8.66 -12.33
C ARG A 559 18.51 7.41 -12.00
N PHE A 560 18.98 6.63 -11.04
CA PHE A 560 18.29 5.40 -10.59
C PHE A 560 16.92 5.74 -10.02
N HIS A 561 16.85 6.65 -9.04
CA HIS A 561 15.58 7.04 -8.42
C HIS A 561 14.61 7.64 -9.43
N ARG A 562 15.09 8.49 -10.34
CA ARG A 562 14.26 9.06 -11.40
C ARG A 562 13.62 7.96 -12.24
N LYS A 563 14.41 7.03 -12.74
CA LYS A 563 13.93 5.95 -13.60
C LYS A 563 12.90 5.06 -12.91
N VAL A 564 13.15 4.68 -11.66
CA VAL A 564 12.21 3.90 -10.86
C VAL A 564 10.88 4.63 -10.68
N LEU A 565 10.93 5.91 -10.32
CA LEU A 565 9.73 6.74 -10.10
C LEU A 565 8.96 7.04 -11.39
N GLU A 566 9.64 7.18 -12.53
CA GLU A 566 9.01 7.37 -13.85
C GLU A 566 8.28 6.12 -14.33
N ILE A 567 8.78 4.91 -14.01
CA ILE A 567 8.07 3.66 -14.30
C ILE A 567 6.82 3.55 -13.42
N GLY A 568 6.91 3.95 -12.16
CA GLY A 568 5.81 3.89 -11.19
C GLY A 568 5.52 2.48 -10.68
N PRO A 569 4.38 2.29 -9.98
CA PRO A 569 4.01 0.99 -9.41
C PRO A 569 3.99 -0.13 -10.45
N ALA A 570 4.81 -1.16 -10.20
CA ALA A 570 4.96 -2.33 -11.07
C ALA A 570 5.70 -3.45 -10.31
N SER A 571 5.62 -4.69 -10.81
CA SER A 571 6.44 -5.79 -10.30
C SER A 571 7.93 -5.53 -10.51
N PHE A 572 8.78 -6.13 -9.67
CA PHE A 572 10.24 -5.95 -9.76
C PHE A 572 10.84 -6.50 -11.06
N ASP A 573 10.22 -7.50 -11.67
CA ASP A 573 10.62 -8.00 -12.98
C ASP A 573 10.34 -6.96 -14.08
N LEU A 574 9.20 -6.30 -14.05
CA LEU A 574 8.90 -5.20 -14.97
C LEU A 574 9.82 -4.01 -14.73
N LEU A 575 10.04 -3.61 -13.47
CA LEU A 575 11.01 -2.55 -13.15
C LEU A 575 12.37 -2.86 -13.77
N ARG A 576 12.87 -4.09 -13.61
CA ARG A 576 14.15 -4.54 -14.19
C ARG A 576 14.14 -4.44 -15.71
N ASN A 577 13.09 -4.91 -16.37
CA ASN A 577 12.97 -4.88 -17.82
C ASN A 577 12.91 -3.47 -18.43
N TYR A 578 12.39 -2.48 -17.68
CA TYR A 578 12.31 -1.09 -18.13
C TYR A 578 13.50 -0.22 -17.68
N LEU A 579 14.26 -0.68 -16.68
CA LEU A 579 15.49 0.00 -16.25
C LEU A 579 16.68 -0.31 -17.15
N PHE A 580 16.76 -1.56 -17.64
CA PHE A 580 17.87 -2.12 -18.40
C PHE A 580 17.44 -2.54 -19.81
#